data_18ceb8d8e1993fb40aa25f1549a453bf
#
_entry.id   18ceb8d8e1993fb40aa25f1549a453bf
#
_cell.length_a   1.000
_cell.length_b   1.000
_cell.length_c   1.000
_cell.angle_alpha   90.00
_cell.angle_beta   90.00
_cell.angle_gamma   90.00
#
_symmetry.space_group_name_H-M   'P 1'
#
loop_
_entity.id
_entity.type
_entity.pdbx_description
1 polymer ?
#
loop_
_entity_poly.entity_id
_entity_poly.type
_entity_poly.pdbx_seq_one_letter_code
_entity_poly.pdbx_strand_id
1 'polypeptide(L)'
;GLNYLAEAVITEITSSNAFVEIVNLSFQNPKITSLILAQAKLKQANLEYVVQKGTELGVTHFHFFKSKLSCQKTPSKNQILRLHCIIISALKQCGRLDMPTISWEFPNSNKNIFFADLSQKKVMLNKCSMLPATLIVGPEKGFTSEEIQRFQKLGHSVSLSPHILRAETAAISGIAILANNAL
;
A
#
# COMPACT_ATOMS: atom_id res chain seq x y z
N GLY A 1 5.48 -9.82 -10.33
CA GLY A 1 4.63 -10.96 -10.19
C GLY A 1 3.51 -10.99 -11.21
N LEU A 2 3.44 -12.11 -11.89
CA LEU A 2 2.39 -12.39 -12.88
C LEU A 2 1.43 -13.48 -12.35
N ASN A 3 1.40 -13.69 -11.02
CA ASN A 3 0.60 -14.70 -10.33
C ASN A 3 0.99 -16.16 -10.68
N TYR A 4 2.20 -16.37 -11.18
CA TYR A 4 2.73 -17.71 -11.43
C TYR A 4 3.71 -18.11 -10.32
N LEU A 5 3.55 -19.34 -9.83
CA LEU A 5 4.50 -20.05 -8.99
C LEU A 5 5.21 -21.11 -9.86
N ALA A 6 6.53 -21.04 -9.93
CA ALA A 6 7.35 -22.03 -10.59
C ALA A 6 8.10 -22.87 -9.55
N GLU A 7 8.03 -24.20 -9.70
CA GLU A 7 8.92 -25.14 -9.03
C GLU A 7 10.03 -25.51 -10.00
N ALA A 8 11.26 -25.44 -9.56
CA ALA A 8 12.41 -25.66 -10.44
C ALA A 8 13.52 -26.46 -9.73
N VAL A 9 14.26 -27.23 -10.50
CA VAL A 9 15.45 -27.96 -10.04
C VAL A 9 16.69 -27.21 -10.53
N ILE A 10 17.66 -27.03 -9.65
CA ILE A 10 18.95 -26.44 -10.02
C ILE A 10 19.73 -27.49 -10.81
N THR A 11 20.09 -27.17 -12.06
CA THR A 11 20.84 -28.05 -12.94
C THR A 11 22.34 -27.79 -12.95
N GLU A 12 22.71 -26.50 -12.71
CA GLU A 12 24.12 -26.07 -12.67
C GLU A 12 24.29 -24.85 -11.78
N ILE A 13 25.39 -24.75 -11.08
CA ILE A 13 25.80 -23.58 -10.30
C ILE A 13 27.19 -23.16 -10.73
N THR A 14 27.32 -21.90 -11.12
CA THR A 14 28.62 -21.23 -11.37
C THR A 14 28.91 -20.22 -10.28
N SER A 15 30.06 -19.55 -10.34
CA SER A 15 30.44 -18.50 -9.37
C SER A 15 29.49 -17.29 -9.36
N SER A 16 28.72 -17.07 -10.43
CA SER A 16 27.86 -15.88 -10.61
C SER A 16 26.39 -16.21 -10.95
N ASN A 17 26.10 -17.43 -11.38
CA ASN A 17 24.77 -17.83 -11.87
C ASN A 17 24.38 -19.23 -11.35
N ALA A 18 23.07 -19.44 -11.23
CA ALA A 18 22.47 -20.76 -11.11
C ALA A 18 21.53 -20.97 -12.30
N PHE A 19 21.66 -22.12 -12.97
CA PHE A 19 20.76 -22.55 -14.02
C PHE A 19 19.70 -23.46 -13.41
N VAL A 20 18.46 -23.30 -13.85
CA VAL A 20 17.33 -24.05 -13.31
C VAL A 20 16.47 -24.59 -14.45
N GLU A 21 15.92 -25.77 -14.25
CA GLU A 21 14.88 -26.35 -15.10
C GLU A 21 13.55 -26.22 -14.36
N ILE A 22 12.55 -25.61 -15.00
CA ILE A 22 11.21 -25.50 -14.43
C ILE A 22 10.49 -26.83 -14.60
N VAL A 23 10.13 -27.45 -13.47
CA VAL A 23 9.43 -28.76 -13.46
C VAL A 23 7.93 -28.61 -13.30
N ASN A 24 7.47 -27.49 -12.72
CA ASN A 24 6.05 -27.19 -12.57
C ASN A 24 5.81 -25.67 -12.64
N LEU A 25 4.70 -25.27 -13.28
CA LEU A 25 4.26 -23.88 -13.35
C LEU A 25 2.77 -23.81 -13.06
N SER A 26 2.39 -23.14 -11.97
CA SER A 26 0.99 -22.98 -11.56
C SER A 26 0.59 -21.51 -11.48
N PHE A 27 -0.62 -21.18 -11.92
CA PHE A 27 -1.22 -19.86 -11.76
C PHE A 27 -2.03 -19.83 -10.47
N GLN A 28 -1.87 -18.76 -9.69
CA GLN A 28 -2.62 -18.55 -8.45
C GLN A 28 -3.37 -17.21 -8.53
N ASN A 29 -4.68 -17.24 -8.26
CA ASN A 29 -5.48 -16.02 -8.20
C ASN A 29 -5.03 -15.13 -7.03
N PRO A 30 -4.98 -13.80 -7.21
CA PRO A 30 -4.71 -12.88 -6.12
C PRO A 30 -5.74 -13.05 -5.00
N LYS A 31 -5.28 -13.10 -3.75
CA LYS A 31 -6.17 -13.19 -2.57
C LYS A 31 -6.95 -11.91 -2.34
N ILE A 32 -6.39 -10.75 -2.70
CA ILE A 32 -7.00 -9.43 -2.58
C ILE A 32 -7.11 -8.81 -3.97
N THR A 33 -8.32 -8.48 -4.38
CA THR A 33 -8.59 -8.01 -5.75
C THR A 33 -8.24 -6.53 -5.97
N SER A 34 -8.50 -5.65 -5.00
CA SER A 34 -8.14 -4.24 -5.11
C SER A 34 -8.17 -3.54 -3.75
N LEU A 35 -6.98 -3.31 -3.21
CA LEU A 35 -6.75 -2.48 -2.03
C LEU A 35 -5.75 -1.38 -2.40
N ILE A 36 -6.23 -0.14 -2.45
CA ILE A 36 -5.46 1.03 -2.86
C ILE A 36 -5.08 1.83 -1.62
N LEU A 37 -3.80 2.13 -1.46
CA LEU A 37 -3.33 3.10 -0.49
C LEU A 37 -2.95 4.41 -1.19
N ALA A 38 -3.70 5.48 -0.91
CA ALA A 38 -3.34 6.84 -1.25
C ALA A 38 -2.68 7.51 -0.03
N GLN A 39 -1.37 7.55 -0.01
CA GLN A 39 -0.55 8.10 1.07
C GLN A 39 0.02 9.46 0.67
N ALA A 40 -0.26 10.50 1.45
CA ALA A 40 0.48 11.75 1.33
C ALA A 40 1.97 11.49 1.58
N LYS A 41 2.85 12.13 0.81
CA LYS A 41 4.29 11.87 0.87
C LYS A 41 4.86 12.03 2.27
N LEU A 42 5.56 11.02 2.73
CA LEU A 42 6.28 10.97 4.01
C LEU A 42 7.79 11.15 3.81
N LYS A 43 8.52 11.21 4.91
CA LYS A 43 9.98 11.04 4.89
C LYS A 43 10.33 9.65 4.36
N GLN A 44 11.50 9.53 3.71
CA GLN A 44 11.90 8.32 2.97
C GLN A 44 11.79 7.03 3.81
N ALA A 45 12.31 7.02 5.04
CA ALA A 45 12.30 5.83 5.89
C ALA A 45 10.86 5.36 6.23
N ASN A 46 9.95 6.30 6.53
CA ASN A 46 8.55 6.00 6.81
C ASN A 46 7.83 5.49 5.55
N LEU A 47 8.17 6.07 4.38
CA LEU A 47 7.63 5.64 3.10
C LEU A 47 8.05 4.20 2.76
N GLU A 48 9.33 3.86 2.97
CA GLU A 48 9.87 2.52 2.79
C GLU A 48 9.17 1.51 3.70
N TYR A 49 8.93 1.88 4.96
CA TYR A 49 8.22 1.05 5.93
C TYR A 49 6.76 0.82 5.52
N VAL A 50 6.05 1.86 5.08
CA VAL A 50 4.67 1.76 4.57
C VAL A 50 4.60 0.85 3.34
N VAL A 51 5.55 0.97 2.41
CA VAL A 51 5.61 0.11 1.21
C VAL A 51 5.86 -1.34 1.59
N GLN A 52 6.81 -1.60 2.50
CA GLN A 52 7.08 -2.95 2.97
C GLN A 52 5.83 -3.59 3.59
N LYS A 53 5.28 -2.95 4.62
CA LYS A 53 4.13 -3.51 5.37
C LYS A 53 2.84 -3.50 4.55
N GLY A 54 2.63 -2.50 3.71
CA GLY A 54 1.50 -2.47 2.78
C GLY A 54 1.56 -3.62 1.76
N THR A 55 2.75 -3.98 1.28
CA THR A 55 2.94 -5.15 0.40
C THR A 55 2.59 -6.44 1.13
N GLU A 56 3.08 -6.64 2.35
CA GLU A 56 2.76 -7.81 3.18
C GLU A 56 1.25 -7.93 3.47
N LEU A 57 0.57 -6.79 3.69
CA LEU A 57 -0.85 -6.71 4.01
C LEU A 57 -1.79 -6.71 2.79
N GLY A 58 -1.27 -6.81 1.57
CA GLY A 58 -2.11 -7.00 0.39
C GLY A 58 -2.43 -5.74 -0.41
N VAL A 59 -1.79 -4.60 -0.16
CA VAL A 59 -1.95 -3.42 -1.03
C VAL A 59 -1.62 -3.78 -2.47
N THR A 60 -2.51 -3.44 -3.39
CA THR A 60 -2.36 -3.69 -4.82
C THR A 60 -1.81 -2.46 -5.57
N HIS A 61 -2.10 -1.26 -5.06
CA HIS A 61 -1.67 -0.01 -5.68
C HIS A 61 -1.28 1.00 -4.59
N PHE A 62 -0.05 1.49 -4.66
CA PHE A 62 0.42 2.61 -3.85
C PHE A 62 0.36 3.90 -4.67
N HIS A 63 -0.37 4.89 -4.18
CA HIS A 63 -0.43 6.23 -4.74
C HIS A 63 0.18 7.21 -3.76
N PHE A 64 1.34 7.78 -4.08
CA PHE A 64 2.03 8.78 -3.27
C PHE A 64 1.77 10.16 -3.84
N PHE A 65 0.96 10.96 -3.17
CA PHE A 65 0.56 12.27 -3.67
C PHE A 65 1.13 13.41 -2.83
N LYS A 66 1.19 14.61 -3.43
CA LYS A 66 1.54 15.83 -2.72
C LYS A 66 0.31 16.36 -1.99
N SER A 67 0.40 16.47 -0.66
CA SER A 67 -0.53 17.20 0.19
C SER A 67 0.11 18.53 0.60
N LYS A 68 -0.66 19.53 0.99
CA LYS A 68 -0.14 20.86 1.35
C LYS A 68 0.92 20.81 2.45
N LEU A 69 0.75 19.92 3.42
CA LEU A 69 1.64 19.78 4.58
C LEU A 69 2.63 18.61 4.45
N SER A 70 2.67 17.92 3.28
CA SER A 70 3.54 16.79 3.03
C SER A 70 4.94 17.21 2.55
N CYS A 71 5.85 16.23 2.48
CA CYS A 71 7.15 16.40 1.84
C CYS A 71 6.97 16.75 0.35
N GLN A 72 7.49 17.89 -0.08
CA GLN A 72 7.33 18.39 -1.45
C GLN A 72 8.39 17.87 -2.43
N LYS A 73 9.45 17.23 -1.95
CA LYS A 73 10.55 16.73 -2.78
C LYS A 73 10.05 15.63 -3.74
N THR A 74 10.43 15.74 -5.00
CA THR A 74 10.24 14.64 -5.97
C THR A 74 11.23 13.52 -5.65
N PRO A 75 10.81 12.26 -5.64
CA PRO A 75 11.73 11.15 -5.40
C PRO A 75 12.75 11.03 -6.52
N SER A 76 14.00 10.72 -6.15
CA SER A 76 15.04 10.41 -7.12
C SER A 76 14.82 9.02 -7.74
N LYS A 77 15.46 8.76 -8.89
CA LYS A 77 15.45 7.43 -9.51
C LYS A 77 15.89 6.32 -8.54
N ASN A 78 16.93 6.58 -7.75
CA ASN A 78 17.44 5.61 -6.77
C ASN A 78 16.43 5.33 -5.65
N GLN A 79 15.69 6.33 -5.20
CA GLN A 79 14.62 6.14 -4.21
C GLN A 79 13.48 5.29 -4.77
N ILE A 80 13.09 5.50 -6.04
CA ILE A 80 12.08 4.68 -6.71
C ILE A 80 12.56 3.23 -6.85
N LEU A 81 13.79 3.01 -7.33
CA LEU A 81 14.38 1.68 -7.44
C LEU A 81 14.43 0.96 -6.08
N ARG A 82 14.79 1.68 -5.02
CA ARG A 82 14.80 1.14 -3.65
C ARG A 82 13.42 0.67 -3.21
N LEU A 83 12.34 1.40 -3.50
CA LEU A 83 10.98 0.97 -3.19
C LEU A 83 10.60 -0.31 -3.93
N HIS A 84 11.00 -0.45 -5.20
CA HIS A 84 10.80 -1.70 -5.95
C HIS A 84 11.55 -2.88 -5.33
N CYS A 85 12.80 -2.68 -4.89
CA CYS A 85 13.56 -3.72 -4.18
C CYS A 85 12.86 -4.14 -2.86
N ILE A 86 12.29 -3.17 -2.13
CA ILE A 86 11.55 -3.43 -0.89
C ILE A 86 10.29 -4.26 -1.20
N ILE A 87 9.52 -3.91 -2.24
CA ILE A 87 8.37 -4.68 -2.68
C ILE A 87 8.78 -6.12 -2.98
N ILE A 88 9.81 -6.33 -3.81
CA ILE A 88 10.29 -7.67 -4.19
C ILE A 88 10.70 -8.47 -2.95
N SER A 89 11.41 -7.85 -2.01
CA SER A 89 11.79 -8.50 -0.76
C SER A 89 10.58 -8.90 0.09
N ALA A 90 9.60 -8.00 0.23
CA ALA A 90 8.37 -8.26 0.96
C ALA A 90 7.53 -9.37 0.30
N LEU A 91 7.39 -9.37 -1.04
CA LEU A 91 6.70 -10.42 -1.80
C LEU A 91 7.32 -11.80 -1.56
N LYS A 92 8.66 -11.88 -1.61
CA LYS A 92 9.39 -13.15 -1.34
C LYS A 92 9.14 -13.66 0.07
N GLN A 93 9.10 -12.75 1.05
CA GLN A 93 8.92 -13.10 2.46
C GLN A 93 7.48 -13.54 2.74
N CYS A 94 6.46 -12.84 2.21
CA CYS A 94 5.04 -13.15 2.48
C CYS A 94 4.41 -14.13 1.50
N GLY A 95 5.14 -14.55 0.45
CA GLY A 95 4.66 -15.53 -0.54
C GLY A 95 3.64 -14.98 -1.54
N ARG A 96 3.50 -13.64 -1.68
CA ARG A 96 2.64 -13.06 -2.70
C ARG A 96 3.26 -13.18 -4.09
N LEU A 97 2.42 -13.48 -5.08
CA LEU A 97 2.82 -13.60 -6.49
C LEU A 97 2.39 -12.40 -7.34
N ASP A 98 1.47 -11.58 -6.85
CA ASP A 98 1.03 -10.33 -7.48
C ASP A 98 1.90 -9.15 -7.01
N MET A 99 2.46 -8.41 -7.95
CA MET A 99 3.31 -7.26 -7.63
C MET A 99 2.47 -5.99 -7.57
N PRO A 100 2.46 -5.25 -6.43
CA PRO A 100 1.78 -3.98 -6.34
C PRO A 100 2.43 -2.92 -7.23
N THR A 101 1.63 -1.99 -7.72
CA THR A 101 2.11 -0.84 -8.50
C THR A 101 2.37 0.37 -7.62
N ILE A 102 3.26 1.27 -8.07
CA ILE A 102 3.51 2.58 -7.45
C ILE A 102 3.18 3.68 -8.44
N SER A 103 2.40 4.66 -8.00
CA SER A 103 2.13 5.91 -8.71
C SER A 103 2.49 7.10 -7.83
N TRP A 104 2.85 8.23 -8.44
CA TRP A 104 3.19 9.48 -7.76
C TRP A 104 2.10 10.54 -7.92
N GLU A 105 0.89 10.09 -8.20
CA GLU A 105 -0.30 10.91 -8.39
C GLU A 105 -1.42 10.48 -7.45
N PHE A 106 -2.38 11.36 -7.22
CA PHE A 106 -3.59 11.03 -6.49
C PHE A 106 -4.41 10.02 -7.30
N PRO A 107 -4.99 8.95 -6.67
CA PRO A 107 -5.72 7.93 -7.42
C PRO A 107 -6.98 8.48 -8.07
N ASN A 108 -7.21 8.07 -9.31
CA ASN A 108 -8.48 8.28 -9.99
C ASN A 108 -9.43 7.09 -9.73
N SER A 109 -9.82 6.90 -8.47
CA SER A 109 -10.68 5.81 -8.04
C SER A 109 -12.01 6.37 -7.50
N ASN A 110 -13.11 5.72 -7.83
CA ASN A 110 -14.45 6.15 -7.43
C ASN A 110 -15.16 5.14 -6.52
N LYS A 111 -14.47 4.12 -5.99
CA LYS A 111 -15.10 3.05 -5.22
C LYS A 111 -14.57 3.02 -3.78
N ASN A 112 -15.52 3.02 -2.81
CA ASN A 112 -15.25 2.84 -1.37
C ASN A 112 -14.04 3.62 -0.88
N ILE A 113 -14.10 4.95 -1.02
CA ILE A 113 -13.01 5.84 -0.59
C ILE A 113 -13.19 6.13 0.90
N PHE A 114 -12.16 5.82 1.68
CA PHE A 114 -12.06 6.16 3.09
C PHE A 114 -10.86 7.08 3.30
N PHE A 115 -11.03 8.15 4.06
CA PHE A 115 -9.91 8.99 4.45
C PHE A 115 -9.78 9.07 5.97
N ALA A 116 -8.54 8.86 6.44
CA ALA A 116 -8.22 8.94 7.86
C ALA A 116 -8.29 10.39 8.35
N ASP A 117 -9.14 10.63 9.34
CA ASP A 117 -9.35 11.95 9.92
C ASP A 117 -9.21 11.87 11.45
N LEU A 118 -8.57 12.87 12.03
CA LEU A 118 -8.31 12.99 13.47
C LEU A 118 -9.49 13.48 14.28
N SER A 119 -10.60 13.90 13.66
CA SER A 119 -11.76 14.43 14.37
C SER A 119 -12.50 13.35 15.16
N GLN A 120 -12.81 13.62 16.43
CA GLN A 120 -13.25 12.66 17.45
C GLN A 120 -14.64 12.01 17.24
N LYS A 121 -15.40 12.36 16.20
CA LYS A 121 -16.79 11.88 16.00
C LYS A 121 -16.96 11.09 14.70
N LYS A 122 -16.03 10.19 14.38
CA LYS A 122 -16.05 9.44 13.12
C LYS A 122 -16.38 7.97 13.35
N VAL A 123 -16.97 7.38 12.33
CA VAL A 123 -17.20 5.93 12.30
C VAL A 123 -15.86 5.22 12.23
N MET A 124 -15.69 4.19 13.03
CA MET A 124 -14.48 3.36 12.96
C MET A 124 -14.43 2.60 11.62
N LEU A 125 -13.28 2.56 10.98
CA LEU A 125 -13.10 1.93 9.67
C LEU A 125 -13.56 0.46 9.65
N ASN A 126 -13.36 -0.28 10.74
CA ASN A 126 -13.80 -1.68 10.87
C ASN A 126 -15.30 -1.92 10.72
N LYS A 127 -16.13 -0.85 10.81
CA LYS A 127 -17.57 -0.91 10.61
C LYS A 127 -18.00 -0.60 9.17
N CYS A 128 -17.08 -0.19 8.32
CA CYS A 128 -17.38 0.36 6.98
C CYS A 128 -16.74 -0.41 5.83
N SER A 129 -16.00 -1.48 6.11
CA SER A 129 -15.03 -2.01 5.17
C SER A 129 -15.61 -2.99 4.17
N MET A 130 -15.47 -2.65 2.90
CA MET A 130 -15.71 -3.54 1.75
C MET A 130 -14.61 -3.31 0.70
N LEU A 131 -14.04 -4.37 0.16
CA LEU A 131 -13.20 -4.30 -1.03
C LEU A 131 -14.07 -4.32 -2.31
N PRO A 132 -13.66 -3.65 -3.39
CA PRO A 132 -12.45 -2.84 -3.54
C PRO A 132 -12.52 -1.53 -2.74
N ALA A 133 -11.40 -1.10 -2.17
CA ALA A 133 -11.34 0.09 -1.33
C ALA A 133 -10.10 0.95 -1.59
N THR A 134 -10.24 2.25 -1.38
CA THR A 134 -9.16 3.22 -1.38
C THR A 134 -9.06 3.87 0.00
N LEU A 135 -7.91 3.73 0.65
CA LEU A 135 -7.60 4.40 1.90
C LEU A 135 -6.71 5.63 1.64
N ILE A 136 -7.16 6.81 2.04
CA ILE A 136 -6.39 8.05 1.96
C ILE A 136 -5.84 8.37 3.34
N VAL A 137 -4.52 8.56 3.44
CA VAL A 137 -3.82 8.86 4.68
C VAL A 137 -2.96 10.12 4.52
N GLY A 138 -3.03 11.00 5.52
CA GLY A 138 -2.32 12.27 5.55
C GLY A 138 -0.82 12.14 5.83
N PRO A 139 -0.09 13.25 5.72
CA PRO A 139 1.29 13.36 6.18
C PRO A 139 1.33 13.50 7.70
N GLU A 140 2.54 13.59 8.26
CA GLU A 140 2.78 13.71 9.71
C GLU A 140 2.08 14.94 10.36
N LYS A 141 1.81 15.98 9.57
CA LYS A 141 1.12 17.20 10.00
C LYS A 141 -0.40 17.18 9.74
N GLY A 142 -0.93 16.05 9.23
CA GLY A 142 -2.34 15.91 8.87
C GLY A 142 -2.72 16.66 7.57
N PHE A 143 -4.01 16.72 7.31
CA PHE A 143 -4.59 17.46 6.19
C PHE A 143 -5.02 18.86 6.58
N THR A 144 -5.02 19.79 5.63
CA THR A 144 -5.65 21.10 5.80
C THR A 144 -7.19 20.99 5.75
N SER A 145 -7.89 22.00 6.27
CA SER A 145 -9.36 22.02 6.22
C SER A 145 -9.91 21.94 4.78
N GLU A 146 -9.21 22.56 3.82
CA GLU A 146 -9.59 22.50 2.40
C GLU A 146 -9.42 21.10 1.81
N GLU A 147 -8.34 20.39 2.19
CA GLU A 147 -8.13 19.00 1.77
C GLU A 147 -9.19 18.07 2.38
N ILE A 148 -9.53 18.25 3.65
CA ILE A 148 -10.61 17.50 4.31
C ILE A 148 -11.95 17.72 3.58
N GLN A 149 -12.31 18.97 3.29
CA GLN A 149 -13.53 19.30 2.53
C GLN A 149 -13.54 18.65 1.14
N ARG A 150 -12.38 18.62 0.46
CA ARG A 150 -12.25 17.92 -0.82
C ARG A 150 -12.47 16.43 -0.67
N PHE A 151 -11.87 15.79 0.34
CA PHE A 151 -12.01 14.34 0.54
C PHE A 151 -13.41 13.95 1.01
N GLN A 152 -14.11 14.80 1.75
CA GLN A 152 -15.53 14.60 2.11
C GLN A 152 -16.46 14.50 0.89
N LYS A 153 -16.11 15.15 -0.23
CA LYS A 153 -16.83 15.03 -1.51
C LYS A 153 -16.51 13.74 -2.26
N LEU A 154 -15.40 13.07 -1.94
CA LEU A 154 -14.93 11.86 -2.60
C LEU A 154 -15.34 10.60 -1.85
N GLY A 155 -15.42 10.65 -0.53
CA GLY A 155 -15.64 9.45 0.27
C GLY A 155 -15.92 9.71 1.74
N HIS A 156 -15.74 8.69 2.55
CA HIS A 156 -16.12 8.69 3.95
C HIS A 156 -14.93 8.99 4.86
N SER A 157 -15.14 9.91 5.79
CA SER A 157 -14.21 10.18 6.88
C SER A 157 -14.28 9.08 7.92
N VAL A 158 -13.14 8.50 8.29
CA VAL A 158 -13.06 7.38 9.25
C VAL A 158 -12.00 7.61 10.32
N SER A 159 -12.24 7.02 11.48
CA SER A 159 -11.24 6.87 12.53
C SER A 159 -10.60 5.49 12.44
N LEU A 160 -9.30 5.43 12.65
CA LEU A 160 -8.51 4.19 12.63
C LEU A 160 -8.20 3.69 14.04
N SER A 161 -8.25 4.56 15.02
CA SER A 161 -7.87 4.27 16.42
C SER A 161 -8.50 5.32 17.35
N PRO A 162 -8.73 5.00 18.63
CA PRO A 162 -9.10 6.00 19.63
C PRO A 162 -7.95 6.98 19.95
N HIS A 163 -6.73 6.67 19.56
CA HIS A 163 -5.54 7.48 19.74
C HIS A 163 -5.05 8.09 18.44
N ILE A 164 -4.31 9.20 18.54
CA ILE A 164 -3.61 9.81 17.39
C ILE A 164 -2.47 8.88 16.99
N LEU A 165 -2.51 8.40 15.75
CA LEU A 165 -1.48 7.57 15.16
C LEU A 165 -0.47 8.40 14.38
N ARG A 166 0.78 7.95 14.32
CA ARG A 166 1.72 8.46 13.31
C ARG A 166 1.22 8.10 11.91
N ALA A 167 1.62 8.86 10.90
CA ALA A 167 1.13 8.68 9.54
C ALA A 167 1.39 7.26 8.97
N GLU A 168 2.60 6.72 9.20
CA GLU A 168 2.94 5.36 8.82
C GLU A 168 2.12 4.31 9.58
N THR A 169 1.87 4.52 10.87
CA THR A 169 1.03 3.64 11.69
C THR A 169 -0.42 3.69 11.23
N ALA A 170 -0.93 4.89 10.90
CA ALA A 170 -2.28 5.07 10.38
C ALA A 170 -2.47 4.31 9.05
N ALA A 171 -1.50 4.41 8.13
CA ALA A 171 -1.52 3.67 6.88
C ALA A 171 -1.59 2.16 7.12
N ILE A 172 -0.68 1.61 7.94
CA ILE A 172 -0.59 0.16 8.19
C ILE A 172 -1.84 -0.34 8.91
N SER A 173 -2.32 0.37 9.95
CA SER A 173 -3.53 -0.01 10.69
C SER A 173 -4.76 -0.01 9.79
N GLY A 174 -4.95 1.03 8.97
CA GLY A 174 -6.09 1.12 8.07
C GLY A 174 -6.07 0.05 6.97
N ILE A 175 -4.88 -0.24 6.40
CA ILE A 175 -4.72 -1.34 5.45
C ILE A 175 -5.05 -2.68 6.09
N ALA A 176 -4.54 -2.95 7.31
CA ALA A 176 -4.80 -4.20 8.01
C ALA A 176 -6.29 -4.42 8.28
N ILE A 177 -7.02 -3.36 8.68
CA ILE A 177 -8.46 -3.42 8.87
C ILE A 177 -9.18 -3.78 7.56
N LEU A 178 -8.84 -3.10 6.45
CA LEU A 178 -9.47 -3.34 5.15
C LEU A 178 -9.13 -4.72 4.57
N ALA A 179 -7.89 -5.17 4.73
CA ALA A 179 -7.46 -6.48 4.26
C ALA A 179 -8.14 -7.63 5.01
N ASN A 180 -8.27 -7.53 6.34
CA ASN A 180 -8.91 -8.56 7.16
C ASN A 180 -10.41 -8.68 6.92
N ASN A 181 -11.07 -7.63 6.50
CA ASN A 181 -12.50 -7.66 6.18
C ASN A 181 -12.79 -8.22 4.76
N ALA A 182 -11.75 -8.59 4.02
CA ALA A 182 -11.83 -9.24 2.71
C ALA A 182 -11.72 -10.78 2.78
N LEU A 183 -11.39 -11.30 3.96
CA LEU A 183 -11.30 -12.74 4.27
C LEU A 183 -12.62 -13.24 4.85
#